data_0d82598d9053ffe07be377c082aa1293
#
_entry.id   0d82598d9053ffe07be377c082aa1293
#
_cell.length_a   1.000
_cell.length_b   1.000
_cell.length_c   1.000
_cell.angle_alpha   90.00
_cell.angle_beta   90.00
_cell.angle_gamma   90.00
#
_symmetry.space_group_name_H-M   'P 1'
#
loop_
_entity.id
_entity.type
_entity.pdbx_description
1 polymer ?
#
loop_
_entity_poly.entity_id
_entity_poly.type
_entity_poly.pdbx_seq_one_letter_code
_entity_poly.pdbx_strand_id
1 'polypeptide(L)'
;MEVKNLEIGHTSEIILKKYRLTRILESWVEINTTVDKAWNALVDFESWTQWNSFIPVAKGELKVGNKMMIKVKSPGLKEMNFKPTVFEIEDGKKVVWGGGSLLIGYRGIHEFIIEYIDENLIRFKQIEKFEGPIVLFMNGMIYKTAIGYVNMNEEFKNFLEKN
;
A
#
# COMPACT_ATOMS: atom_id res chain seq x y z
N MET A 1 7.59 6.60 -21.26
CA MET A 1 7.56 5.91 -19.93
C MET A 1 8.95 5.97 -19.33
N GLU A 2 9.08 6.44 -18.11
CA GLU A 2 10.32 6.37 -17.32
C GLU A 2 10.09 5.37 -16.17
N VAL A 3 11.03 4.46 -15.95
CA VAL A 3 11.02 3.51 -14.82
C VAL A 3 12.27 3.78 -13.99
N LYS A 4 12.09 3.97 -12.69
CA LYS A 4 13.16 4.24 -11.75
C LYS A 4 13.06 3.28 -10.56
N ASN A 5 14.12 2.51 -10.30
CA ASN A 5 14.28 1.83 -9.03
C ASN A 5 14.62 2.88 -7.96
N LEU A 6 13.91 2.84 -6.84
CA LEU A 6 14.16 3.70 -5.70
C LEU A 6 14.92 2.86 -4.66
N GLU A 7 16.20 3.16 -4.46
CA GLU A 7 17.02 2.48 -3.48
C GLU A 7 16.63 2.91 -2.05
N ILE A 8 15.51 2.35 -1.58
CA ILE A 8 14.93 2.60 -0.26
C ILE A 8 14.67 1.24 0.39
N GLY A 9 15.01 1.10 1.68
CA GLY A 9 14.77 -0.14 2.43
C GLY A 9 15.92 -1.15 2.35
N HIS A 10 15.79 -2.25 3.09
CA HIS A 10 16.81 -3.29 3.21
C HIS A 10 16.40 -4.60 2.54
N THR A 11 15.13 -4.98 2.66
CA THR A 11 14.58 -6.23 2.11
C THR A 11 13.45 -6.00 1.11
N SER A 12 12.92 -4.80 1.06
CA SER A 12 11.84 -4.40 0.15
C SER A 12 12.40 -3.78 -1.12
N GLU A 13 11.80 -4.15 -2.23
CA GLU A 13 12.02 -3.53 -3.52
C GLU A 13 10.96 -2.46 -3.80
N ILE A 14 11.31 -1.40 -4.50
CA ILE A 14 10.35 -0.39 -4.93
C ILE A 14 10.75 0.27 -6.24
N ILE A 15 9.81 0.40 -7.14
CA ILE A 15 9.97 1.10 -8.42
C ILE A 15 8.92 2.19 -8.60
N LEU A 16 9.31 3.26 -9.26
CA LEU A 16 8.44 4.33 -9.70
C LEU A 16 8.36 4.35 -11.22
N LYS A 17 7.16 4.15 -11.76
CA LYS A 17 6.86 4.26 -13.19
C LYS A 17 6.18 5.62 -13.45
N LYS A 18 6.71 6.38 -14.38
CA LYS A 18 6.18 7.70 -14.74
C LYS A 18 5.65 7.73 -16.16
N TYR A 19 4.39 8.14 -16.28
CA TYR A 19 3.73 8.47 -17.52
C TYR A 19 3.30 9.96 -17.50
N ARG A 20 2.72 10.45 -18.62
CA ARG A 20 2.37 11.87 -18.72
C ARG A 20 1.57 12.41 -17.52
N LEU A 21 0.44 11.81 -17.18
CA LEU A 21 -0.46 12.23 -16.08
C LEU A 21 -0.66 11.11 -15.05
N THR A 22 0.27 10.16 -14.99
CA THR A 22 0.18 9.01 -14.09
C THR A 22 1.52 8.71 -13.48
N ARG A 23 1.50 8.35 -12.19
CA ARG A 23 2.63 7.75 -11.46
C ARG A 23 2.17 6.45 -10.87
N ILE A 24 2.99 5.42 -10.94
CA ILE A 24 2.74 4.13 -10.30
C ILE A 24 3.93 3.82 -9.41
N LEU A 25 3.66 3.68 -8.13
CA LEU A 25 4.57 3.07 -7.17
C LEU A 25 4.24 1.59 -7.09
N GLU A 26 5.24 0.74 -7.20
CA GLU A 26 5.12 -0.69 -7.04
C GLU A 26 6.23 -1.16 -6.11
N SER A 27 5.85 -1.73 -4.97
CA SER A 27 6.80 -2.21 -3.97
C SER A 27 6.44 -3.64 -3.55
N TRP A 28 7.46 -4.43 -3.18
CA TRP A 28 7.25 -5.80 -2.72
C TRP A 28 8.35 -6.24 -1.77
N VAL A 29 8.01 -7.26 -0.98
CA VAL A 29 8.91 -7.97 -0.10
C VAL A 29 8.53 -9.44 -0.03
N GLU A 30 9.51 -10.33 0.05
CA GLU A 30 9.27 -11.75 0.29
C GLU A 30 9.25 -12.03 1.80
N ILE A 31 8.26 -12.82 2.23
CA ILE A 31 7.97 -13.09 3.63
C ILE A 31 7.85 -14.59 3.84
N ASN A 32 8.59 -15.14 4.81
CA ASN A 32 8.50 -16.54 5.20
C ASN A 32 7.24 -16.76 6.06
N THR A 33 6.14 -17.05 5.39
CA THR A 33 4.83 -17.27 6.01
C THR A 33 3.88 -17.95 5.02
N THR A 34 2.71 -18.40 5.50
CA THR A 34 1.64 -18.91 4.63
C THR A 34 0.72 -17.78 4.13
N VAL A 35 0.02 -18.03 3.02
CA VAL A 35 -1.00 -17.11 2.50
C VAL A 35 -2.06 -16.78 3.54
N ASP A 36 -2.59 -17.80 4.23
CA ASP A 36 -3.66 -17.62 5.21
C ASP A 36 -3.24 -16.75 6.40
N LYS A 37 -2.02 -16.95 6.90
CA LYS A 37 -1.47 -16.15 7.99
C LYS A 37 -1.27 -14.69 7.56
N ALA A 38 -0.73 -14.47 6.36
CA ALA A 38 -0.54 -13.14 5.82
C ALA A 38 -1.88 -12.44 5.55
N TRP A 39 -2.86 -13.15 4.97
CA TRP A 39 -4.18 -12.60 4.70
C TRP A 39 -4.91 -12.19 5.97
N ASN A 40 -4.96 -13.08 6.97
CA ASN A 40 -5.62 -12.79 8.24
C ASN A 40 -5.00 -11.56 8.93
N ALA A 41 -3.67 -11.42 8.92
CA ALA A 41 -2.99 -10.25 9.47
C ALA A 41 -3.23 -8.98 8.64
N LEU A 42 -3.34 -9.10 7.31
CA LEU A 42 -3.59 -7.96 6.43
C LEU A 42 -4.99 -7.38 6.63
N VAL A 43 -6.01 -8.21 6.81
CA VAL A 43 -7.41 -7.77 6.97
C VAL A 43 -7.81 -7.49 8.43
N ASP A 44 -6.98 -7.86 9.39
CA ASP A 44 -7.12 -7.49 10.80
C ASP A 44 -6.61 -6.07 11.04
N PHE A 45 -7.44 -5.08 10.71
CA PHE A 45 -7.07 -3.66 10.83
C PHE A 45 -6.82 -3.20 12.28
N GLU A 46 -7.34 -3.92 13.28
CA GLU A 46 -7.06 -3.61 14.69
C GLU A 46 -5.59 -3.88 15.02
N SER A 47 -5.01 -4.93 14.45
CA SER A 47 -3.60 -5.27 14.63
C SER A 47 -2.64 -4.27 13.97
N TRP A 48 -3.09 -3.48 13.00
CA TRP A 48 -2.23 -2.51 12.29
C TRP A 48 -1.60 -1.47 13.21
N THR A 49 -2.27 -1.13 14.30
CA THR A 49 -1.71 -0.23 15.33
C THR A 49 -0.42 -0.75 15.96
N GLN A 50 -0.19 -2.07 15.89
CA GLN A 50 0.95 -2.74 16.52
C GLN A 50 2.17 -2.79 15.61
N TRP A 51 1.97 -2.78 14.30
CA TRP A 51 3.06 -3.03 13.37
C TRP A 51 3.16 -2.04 12.20
N ASN A 52 2.07 -1.36 11.80
CA ASN A 52 2.03 -0.53 10.60
C ASN A 52 2.24 0.95 10.95
N SER A 53 3.46 1.44 10.82
CA SER A 53 3.77 2.85 11.11
C SER A 53 3.28 3.80 10.02
N PHE A 54 3.06 3.29 8.79
CA PHE A 54 2.62 4.10 7.66
C PHE A 54 1.10 4.34 7.66
N ILE A 55 0.30 3.29 7.93
CA ILE A 55 -1.16 3.39 8.10
C ILE A 55 -1.52 2.84 9.50
N PRO A 56 -1.22 3.58 10.57
CA PRO A 56 -1.38 3.07 11.93
C PRO A 56 -2.86 2.91 12.34
N VAL A 57 -3.79 3.46 11.59
CA VAL A 57 -5.23 3.34 11.87
C VAL A 57 -5.96 3.06 10.57
N ALA A 58 -6.70 1.95 10.55
CA ALA A 58 -7.69 1.65 9.53
C ALA A 58 -8.98 1.17 10.24
N LYS A 59 -10.12 1.77 9.91
CA LYS A 59 -11.41 1.47 10.53
C LYS A 59 -12.49 1.39 9.47
N GLY A 60 -13.46 0.51 9.69
CA GLY A 60 -14.60 0.29 8.82
C GLY A 60 -14.77 -1.20 8.50
N GLU A 61 -15.88 -1.52 7.89
CA GLU A 61 -16.16 -2.88 7.40
C GLU A 61 -15.48 -3.06 6.03
N LEU A 62 -14.60 -4.04 5.91
CA LEU A 62 -13.95 -4.39 4.64
C LEU A 62 -14.97 -5.09 3.73
N LYS A 63 -15.65 -4.30 2.93
CA LYS A 63 -16.68 -4.74 1.99
C LYS A 63 -16.66 -3.85 0.75
N VAL A 64 -16.79 -4.43 -0.43
CA VAL A 64 -16.85 -3.68 -1.69
C VAL A 64 -17.95 -2.62 -1.65
N GLY A 65 -17.62 -1.41 -2.02
CA GLY A 65 -18.50 -0.23 -1.97
C GLY A 65 -18.45 0.55 -0.66
N ASN A 66 -17.99 -0.03 0.43
CA ASN A 66 -17.87 0.67 1.71
C ASN A 66 -16.70 1.66 1.72
N LYS A 67 -16.85 2.71 2.52
CA LYS A 67 -15.77 3.66 2.81
C LYS A 67 -15.06 3.24 4.10
N MET A 68 -13.75 3.12 3.99
CA MET A 68 -12.87 2.97 5.14
C MET A 68 -12.50 4.35 5.70
N MET A 69 -12.07 4.41 6.93
CA MET A 69 -11.39 5.57 7.50
C MET A 69 -9.95 5.17 7.81
N ILE A 70 -9.00 5.78 7.16
CA ILE A 70 -7.57 5.50 7.38
C ILE A 70 -6.82 6.77 7.79
N LYS A 71 -5.81 6.55 8.62
CA LYS A 71 -4.83 7.57 8.97
C LYS A 71 -3.51 7.20 8.32
N VAL A 72 -2.97 8.11 7.52
CA VAL A 72 -1.68 7.92 6.82
C VAL A 72 -0.62 8.84 7.42
N LYS A 73 0.52 8.26 7.74
CA LYS A 73 1.68 8.95 8.32
C LYS A 73 2.91 8.73 7.44
N SER A 74 2.97 9.44 6.32
CA SER A 74 4.17 9.40 5.47
C SER A 74 5.36 10.07 6.17
N PRO A 75 6.57 9.50 6.09
CA PRO A 75 7.77 10.09 6.69
C PRO A 75 7.99 11.55 6.26
N GLY A 76 8.15 12.42 7.26
CA GLY A 76 8.36 13.87 7.02
C GLY A 76 7.15 14.64 6.49
N LEU A 77 5.94 14.07 6.57
CA LEU A 77 4.67 14.75 6.34
C LEU A 77 3.81 14.75 7.59
N LYS A 78 2.85 15.68 7.65
CA LYS A 78 1.81 15.65 8.70
C LYS A 78 0.90 14.44 8.47
N GLU A 79 0.38 13.89 9.56
CA GLU A 79 -0.68 12.88 9.51
C GLU A 79 -1.87 13.39 8.70
N MET A 80 -2.40 12.53 7.86
CA MET A 80 -3.58 12.83 7.03
C MET A 80 -4.63 11.75 7.20
N ASN A 81 -5.89 12.15 7.25
CA ASN A 81 -7.02 11.23 7.28
C ASN A 81 -7.62 11.11 5.88
N PHE A 82 -7.84 9.88 5.44
CA PHE A 82 -8.48 9.57 4.17
C PHE A 82 -9.70 8.67 4.38
N LYS A 83 -10.62 8.73 3.43
CA LYS A 83 -11.81 7.87 3.39
C LYS A 83 -11.87 7.13 2.05
N PRO A 84 -10.96 6.16 1.81
CA PRO A 84 -10.99 5.40 0.58
C PRO A 84 -12.25 4.53 0.51
N THR A 85 -12.73 4.32 -0.72
CA THR A 85 -13.76 3.33 -1.02
C THR A 85 -13.09 2.01 -1.37
N VAL A 86 -13.60 0.91 -0.85
CA VAL A 86 -13.15 -0.44 -1.22
C VAL A 86 -13.73 -0.79 -2.60
N PHE A 87 -12.88 -1.08 -3.56
CA PHE A 87 -13.27 -1.40 -4.93
C PHE A 87 -13.29 -2.89 -5.21
N GLU A 88 -12.36 -3.65 -4.61
CA GLU A 88 -12.22 -5.07 -4.88
C GLU A 88 -11.66 -5.79 -3.66
N ILE A 89 -12.13 -7.02 -3.43
CA ILE A 89 -11.61 -7.97 -2.45
C ILE A 89 -11.56 -9.33 -3.13
N GLU A 90 -10.40 -9.97 -3.12
CA GLU A 90 -10.21 -11.35 -3.50
C GLU A 90 -9.56 -12.07 -2.31
N ASP A 91 -10.34 -12.90 -1.61
CA ASP A 91 -9.92 -13.54 -0.36
C ASP A 91 -8.60 -14.30 -0.52
N GLY A 92 -7.71 -14.11 0.45
CA GLY A 92 -6.37 -14.71 0.43
C GLY A 92 -5.40 -14.05 -0.56
N LYS A 93 -5.83 -13.05 -1.34
CA LYS A 93 -5.01 -12.55 -2.44
C LYS A 93 -4.93 -11.03 -2.55
N LYS A 94 -6.06 -10.31 -2.52
CA LYS A 94 -6.03 -8.89 -2.91
C LYS A 94 -7.10 -8.05 -2.22
N VAL A 95 -6.71 -6.84 -1.82
CA VAL A 95 -7.60 -5.75 -1.45
C VAL A 95 -7.26 -4.53 -2.29
N VAL A 96 -8.26 -3.88 -2.88
CA VAL A 96 -8.13 -2.64 -3.63
C VAL A 96 -9.02 -1.57 -3.03
N TRP A 97 -8.44 -0.45 -2.70
CA TRP A 97 -9.20 0.73 -2.31
C TRP A 97 -8.64 2.01 -2.95
N GLY A 98 -9.39 3.07 -2.90
CA GLY A 98 -8.93 4.32 -3.47
C GLY A 98 -9.90 5.47 -3.28
N GLY A 99 -9.49 6.63 -3.76
CA GLY A 99 -10.27 7.85 -3.63
C GLY A 99 -9.87 8.92 -4.63
N GLY A 100 -10.57 10.05 -4.53
CA GLY A 100 -10.44 11.13 -5.49
C GLY A 100 -11.29 10.92 -6.73
N SER A 101 -11.18 11.86 -7.67
CA SER A 101 -11.87 11.82 -8.96
C SER A 101 -11.06 12.58 -9.99
N LEU A 102 -11.02 12.10 -11.22
CA LEU A 102 -10.38 12.82 -12.32
C LEU A 102 -11.06 14.16 -12.61
N LEU A 103 -12.35 14.33 -12.22
CA LEU A 103 -13.06 15.62 -12.34
C LEU A 103 -12.45 16.71 -11.44
N ILE A 104 -11.86 16.33 -10.30
CA ILE A 104 -11.12 17.24 -9.42
C ILE A 104 -9.61 17.23 -9.69
N GLY A 105 -9.19 16.53 -10.74
CA GLY A 105 -7.81 16.49 -11.20
C GLY A 105 -6.89 15.48 -10.51
N TYR A 106 -7.41 14.59 -9.64
CA TYR A 106 -6.65 13.58 -8.93
C TYR A 106 -7.48 12.35 -8.58
N ARG A 107 -6.90 11.17 -8.80
CA ARG A 107 -7.41 9.88 -8.32
C ARG A 107 -6.23 9.03 -7.86
N GLY A 108 -6.36 8.42 -6.68
CA GLY A 108 -5.42 7.44 -6.14
C GLY A 108 -6.08 6.07 -5.98
N ILE A 109 -5.42 5.01 -6.41
CA ILE A 109 -5.88 3.62 -6.25
C ILE A 109 -4.72 2.81 -5.69
N HIS A 110 -4.96 2.18 -4.54
CA HIS A 110 -3.99 1.37 -3.81
C HIS A 110 -4.44 -0.09 -3.79
N GLU A 111 -3.53 -0.98 -4.17
CA GLU A 111 -3.70 -2.42 -4.15
C GLU A 111 -2.73 -3.05 -3.15
N PHE A 112 -3.24 -3.92 -2.30
CA PHE A 112 -2.47 -4.83 -1.46
C PHE A 112 -2.64 -6.22 -2.05
N ILE A 113 -1.53 -6.89 -2.36
CA ILE A 113 -1.53 -8.17 -3.05
C ILE A 113 -0.65 -9.15 -2.29
N ILE A 114 -1.16 -10.37 -2.06
CA ILE A 114 -0.41 -11.52 -1.57
C ILE A 114 -0.25 -12.49 -2.73
N GLU A 115 1.00 -12.68 -3.18
CA GLU A 115 1.36 -13.62 -4.23
C GLU A 115 1.94 -14.88 -3.57
N TYR A 116 1.34 -16.04 -3.86
CA TYR A 116 1.90 -17.33 -3.46
C TYR A 116 3.20 -17.61 -4.23
N ILE A 117 4.27 -17.96 -3.53
CA ILE A 117 5.53 -18.42 -4.13
C ILE A 117 5.74 -19.90 -3.81
N ASP A 118 5.62 -20.27 -2.52
CA ASP A 118 5.81 -21.62 -2.01
C ASP A 118 4.96 -21.82 -0.74
N GLU A 119 4.89 -23.02 -0.20
CA GLU A 119 4.08 -23.38 0.98
C GLU A 119 4.30 -22.44 2.18
N ASN A 120 5.54 -22.02 2.41
CA ASN A 120 5.93 -21.10 3.50
C ASN A 120 6.64 -19.83 2.99
N LEU A 121 6.35 -19.41 1.76
CA LEU A 121 6.91 -18.22 1.16
C LEU A 121 5.87 -17.50 0.32
N ILE A 122 5.62 -16.24 0.64
CA ILE A 122 4.76 -15.35 -0.13
C ILE A 122 5.54 -14.11 -0.57
N ARG A 123 5.00 -13.40 -1.56
CA ARG A 123 5.39 -12.02 -1.84
C ARG A 123 4.23 -11.09 -1.48
N PHE A 124 4.47 -10.19 -0.55
CA PHE A 124 3.56 -9.08 -0.28
C PHE A 124 3.91 -7.91 -1.19
N LYS A 125 2.94 -7.41 -1.93
CA LYS A 125 3.11 -6.37 -2.92
C LYS A 125 2.11 -5.25 -2.70
N GLN A 126 2.56 -4.02 -2.85
CA GLN A 126 1.73 -2.83 -2.85
C GLN A 126 1.88 -2.10 -4.18
N ILE A 127 0.76 -1.72 -4.78
CA ILE A 127 0.73 -0.90 -5.99
C ILE A 127 -0.14 0.33 -5.69
N GLU A 128 0.40 1.52 -5.91
CA GLU A 128 -0.38 2.75 -5.87
C GLU A 128 -0.31 3.44 -7.21
N LYS A 129 -1.47 3.69 -7.78
CA LYS A 129 -1.64 4.43 -9.01
C LYS A 129 -2.20 5.82 -8.72
N PHE A 130 -1.40 6.84 -9.00
CA PHE A 130 -1.79 8.24 -8.93
C PHE A 130 -2.09 8.76 -10.33
N GLU A 131 -3.28 9.28 -10.56
CA GLU A 131 -3.73 9.74 -11.87
C GLU A 131 -4.27 11.18 -11.81
N GLY A 132 -4.08 11.91 -12.89
CA GLY A 132 -4.61 13.24 -13.12
C GLY A 132 -3.55 14.35 -13.17
N PRO A 133 -3.93 15.58 -13.60
CA PRO A 133 -2.99 16.68 -13.78
C PRO A 133 -2.30 17.13 -12.48
N ILE A 134 -2.93 16.99 -11.32
CA ILE A 134 -2.34 17.36 -10.02
C ILE A 134 -1.09 16.52 -9.74
N VAL A 135 -1.00 15.31 -10.26
CA VAL A 135 0.13 14.39 -10.05
C VAL A 135 1.46 14.96 -10.53
N LEU A 136 1.43 15.90 -11.50
CA LEU A 136 2.64 16.58 -11.99
C LEU A 136 3.37 17.38 -10.89
N PHE A 137 2.65 17.81 -9.85
CA PHE A 137 3.17 18.59 -8.74
C PHE A 137 3.42 17.75 -7.48
N MET A 138 3.17 16.44 -7.52
CA MET A 138 3.19 15.56 -6.34
C MET A 138 4.51 14.77 -6.16
N ASN A 139 5.54 15.01 -6.95
CA ASN A 139 6.75 14.18 -6.94
C ASN A 139 7.37 14.00 -5.54
N GLY A 140 7.46 15.08 -4.74
CA GLY A 140 7.99 15.01 -3.39
C GLY A 140 7.11 14.19 -2.44
N MET A 141 5.79 14.31 -2.55
CA MET A 141 4.83 13.53 -1.75
C MET A 141 4.87 12.05 -2.16
N ILE A 142 4.92 11.76 -3.45
CA ILE A 142 5.02 10.38 -3.98
C ILE A 142 6.30 9.70 -3.48
N TYR A 143 7.43 10.41 -3.45
CA TYR A 143 8.67 9.87 -2.89
C TYR A 143 8.55 9.53 -1.40
N LYS A 144 7.94 10.41 -0.61
CA LYS A 144 7.70 10.15 0.83
C LYS A 144 6.70 9.00 1.04
N THR A 145 5.71 8.87 0.17
CA THR A 145 4.79 7.73 0.16
C THR A 145 5.54 6.43 -0.16
N ALA A 146 6.50 6.47 -1.09
CA ALA A 146 7.34 5.31 -1.40
C ALA A 146 8.12 4.82 -0.17
N ILE A 147 8.68 5.73 0.63
CA ILE A 147 9.34 5.38 1.89
C ILE A 147 8.33 4.72 2.86
N GLY A 148 7.12 5.25 2.94
CA GLY A 148 6.05 4.68 3.76
C GLY A 148 5.69 3.24 3.35
N TYR A 149 5.65 2.94 2.05
CA TYR A 149 5.37 1.59 1.57
C TYR A 149 6.50 0.61 1.88
N VAL A 150 7.73 1.02 1.72
CA VAL A 150 8.89 0.20 2.11
C VAL A 150 8.85 -0.09 3.61
N ASN A 151 8.60 0.92 4.44
CA ASN A 151 8.47 0.72 5.89
C ASN A 151 7.35 -0.28 6.22
N MET A 152 6.17 -0.10 5.64
CA MET A 152 5.04 -1.03 5.85
C MET A 152 5.38 -2.46 5.41
N ASN A 153 6.06 -2.64 4.28
CA ASN A 153 6.48 -3.95 3.80
C ASN A 153 7.41 -4.64 4.81
N GLU A 154 8.43 -3.93 5.28
CA GLU A 154 9.42 -4.46 6.22
C GLU A 154 8.82 -4.72 7.61
N GLU A 155 7.93 -3.84 8.06
CA GLU A 155 7.19 -4.01 9.32
C GLU A 155 6.24 -5.21 9.26
N PHE A 156 5.53 -5.40 8.14
CA PHE A 156 4.66 -6.56 7.92
C PHE A 156 5.44 -7.86 7.89
N LYS A 157 6.59 -7.88 7.18
CA LYS A 157 7.52 -9.01 7.20
C LYS A 157 7.96 -9.34 8.62
N ASN A 158 8.43 -8.35 9.36
CA ASN A 158 8.89 -8.54 10.74
C ASN A 158 7.77 -9.03 11.67
N PHE A 159 6.55 -8.54 11.49
CA PHE A 159 5.39 -8.97 12.28
C PHE A 159 5.03 -10.43 12.02
N LEU A 160 5.01 -10.86 10.76
CA LEU A 160 4.64 -12.23 10.38
C LEU A 160 5.72 -13.26 10.68
N GLU A 161 7.00 -12.91 10.56
CA GLU A 161 8.10 -13.83 10.79
C GLU A 161 8.47 -14.01 12.28
N LYS A 162 8.02 -13.09 13.16
CA LYS A 162 8.24 -13.19 14.62
C LYS A 162 7.13 -13.95 15.35
N ASN A 163 5.95 -14.05 14.78
CA ASN A 163 4.77 -14.71 15.33
C ASN A 163 4.47 -15.99 14.54
#